data_630204ce35e823a6f8ea0ed3dbea07ae
#
_entry.id   630204ce35e823a6f8ea0ed3dbea07ae
#
_cell.length_a   1.000
_cell.length_b   1.000
_cell.length_c   1.000
_cell.angle_alpha   90.00
_cell.angle_beta   90.00
_cell.angle_gamma   90.00
#
_symmetry.space_group_name_H-M   'P 1'
#
loop_
_entity.id
_entity.type
_entity.pdbx_description
1 polymer ?
#
loop_
_entity_poly.entity_id
_entity_poly.type
_entity_poly.pdbx_seq_one_letter_code
_entity_poly.pdbx_strand_id
1 'polypeptide(L)' 'MKTRIKELRARYDLTPEDLAKKVGVRRETILFIEKGDYNPSLQLAHAIAKALHTTIDDLFIFEDE' A
#
# COMPACT_ATOMS: atom_id res chain seq x y z
N MET A 1 -9.62 -3.99 6.91
CA MET A 1 -9.40 -2.87 6.00
C MET A 1 -9.05 -3.39 4.62
N LYS A 2 -9.59 -2.78 3.60
CA LYS A 2 -9.27 -3.13 2.21
C LYS A 2 -8.31 -2.10 1.62
N THR A 3 -7.53 -2.52 0.64
CA THR A 3 -6.61 -1.61 -0.03
C THR A 3 -6.70 -1.77 -1.54
N ARG A 4 -6.25 -0.74 -2.25
CA ARG A 4 -6.11 -0.78 -3.70
C ARG A 4 -4.64 -0.89 -4.12
N ILE A 5 -3.79 -1.35 -3.19
CA ILE A 5 -2.35 -1.42 -3.45
C ILE A 5 -2.03 -2.32 -4.63
N LYS A 6 -2.60 -3.53 -4.65
CA LYS A 6 -2.35 -4.48 -5.73
C LYS A 6 -2.79 -3.94 -7.09
N GLU A 7 -3.96 -3.30 -7.12
CA GLU A 7 -4.49 -2.70 -8.33
C GLU A 7 -3.56 -1.61 -8.86
N LEU A 8 -3.13 -0.72 -7.98
CA LEU A 8 -2.29 0.40 -8.39
C LEU A 8 -0.85 -0.03 -8.69
N ARG A 9 -0.34 -1.03 -7.97
CA ARG A 9 0.96 -1.62 -8.33
C ARG A 9 0.93 -2.14 -9.77
N ALA A 10 -0.12 -2.85 -10.11
CA ALA A 10 -0.26 -3.40 -11.47
C ALA A 10 -0.29 -2.29 -12.51
N ARG A 11 -0.98 -1.19 -12.19
CA ARG A 11 -1.07 -0.04 -13.10
C ARG A 11 0.30 0.54 -13.42
N TYR A 12 1.19 0.56 -12.44
CA TYR A 12 2.53 1.16 -12.59
C TYR A 12 3.62 0.11 -12.76
N ASP A 13 3.24 -1.15 -13.03
CA ASP A 13 4.20 -2.24 -13.27
C ASP A 13 5.17 -2.45 -12.11
N LEU A 14 4.67 -2.35 -10.88
CA LEU A 14 5.49 -2.54 -9.69
C LEU A 14 5.20 -3.88 -9.04
N THR A 15 6.26 -4.66 -8.82
CA THR A 15 6.14 -5.87 -7.99
C THR A 15 6.04 -5.46 -6.52
N PRO A 16 5.59 -6.35 -5.62
CA PRO A 16 5.63 -6.05 -4.19
C PRO A 16 7.03 -5.67 -3.70
N GLU A 17 8.07 -6.32 -4.25
CA GLU A 17 9.44 -5.99 -3.89
C GLU A 17 9.84 -4.59 -4.36
N ASP A 18 9.42 -4.21 -5.56
CA ASP A 18 9.68 -2.87 -6.08
C ASP A 18 9.07 -1.81 -5.18
N LEU A 19 7.82 -1.99 -4.79
CA LEU A 19 7.14 -1.05 -3.92
C LEU A 19 7.80 -1.02 -2.54
N ALA A 20 8.16 -2.18 -2.00
CA ALA A 20 8.82 -2.28 -0.70
C ALA A 20 10.11 -1.47 -0.68
N LYS A 21 10.91 -1.59 -1.74
CA LYS A 21 12.16 -0.83 -1.85
C LYS A 21 11.92 0.68 -1.90
N LYS A 22 10.86 1.10 -2.59
CA LYS A 22 10.54 2.52 -2.70
C LYS A 22 10.17 3.14 -1.36
N VAL A 23 9.54 2.38 -0.48
CA VAL A 23 9.07 2.90 0.80
C VAL A 23 9.89 2.43 2.00
N GLY A 24 10.95 1.64 1.74
CA GLY A 24 11.90 1.29 2.78
C GLY A 24 11.45 0.19 3.74
N VAL A 25 10.64 -0.76 3.27
CA VAL A 25 10.19 -1.88 4.09
C VAL A 25 10.46 -3.19 3.37
N ARG A 26 10.16 -4.30 4.02
CA ARG A 26 10.31 -5.62 3.42
C ARG A 26 9.13 -5.96 2.54
N ARG A 27 9.36 -6.83 1.55
CA ARG A 27 8.33 -7.30 0.65
C ARG A 27 7.14 -7.90 1.42
N GLU A 28 7.41 -8.69 2.46
CA GLU A 28 6.36 -9.30 3.28
C GLU A 28 5.45 -8.26 3.92
N THR A 29 6.02 -7.13 4.34
CA THR A 29 5.21 -6.05 4.92
C THR A 29 4.19 -5.54 3.92
N ILE A 30 4.61 -5.35 2.66
CA ILE A 30 3.69 -4.92 1.60
C ILE A 30 2.59 -5.96 1.42
N LEU A 31 2.94 -7.25 1.38
CA LEU A 31 1.94 -8.31 1.18
C LEU A 31 0.93 -8.37 2.32
N PHE A 32 1.37 -8.20 3.56
CA PHE A 32 0.45 -8.17 4.70
C PHE A 32 -0.47 -6.96 4.67
N ILE A 33 0.04 -5.81 4.26
CA ILE A 33 -0.79 -4.61 4.12
C ILE A 33 -1.84 -4.81 3.02
N GLU A 34 -1.44 -5.40 1.89
CA GLU A 34 -2.36 -5.67 0.78
C GLU A 34 -3.53 -6.57 1.20
N LYS A 35 -3.25 -7.53 2.07
CA LYS A 35 -4.28 -8.45 2.56
C LYS A 35 -5.18 -7.83 3.62
N GLY A 36 -4.81 -6.67 4.13
CA GLY A 36 -5.54 -6.06 5.24
C GLY A 36 -5.18 -6.65 6.60
N ASP A 37 -4.12 -7.46 6.67
CA ASP A 37 -3.71 -8.13 7.92
C ASP A 37 -2.78 -7.28 8.77
N TYR A 38 -2.29 -6.19 8.25
CA TYR A 38 -1.37 -5.30 8.93
C TYR A 38 -1.71 -3.85 8.61
N ASN A 39 -1.92 -3.07 9.65
CA ASN A 39 -2.21 -1.64 9.49
C ASN A 39 -0.91 -0.87 9.52
N PRO A 40 -0.54 -0.20 8.42
CA PRO A 40 0.70 0.57 8.41
C PRO A 40 0.59 1.80 9.30
N SER A 41 1.74 2.30 9.76
CA SER A 41 1.78 3.60 10.39
C SER A 41 1.30 4.66 9.41
N LEU A 42 0.89 5.82 9.92
CA LEU A 42 0.45 6.90 9.05
C LEU A 42 1.57 7.30 8.08
N GLN A 43 2.80 7.34 8.58
CA GLN A 43 3.96 7.68 7.75
C GLN A 43 4.16 6.68 6.62
N LEU A 44 4.07 5.40 6.92
CA LEU A 44 4.23 4.36 5.90
C LEU A 44 3.07 4.38 4.91
N ALA A 45 1.85 4.56 5.40
CA ALA A 45 0.67 4.67 4.54
C ALA A 45 0.82 5.82 3.55
N HIS A 46 1.30 6.97 4.03
CA HIS A 46 1.55 8.13 3.18
C HIS A 46 2.62 7.85 2.13
N ALA A 47 3.71 7.19 2.54
CA ALA A 47 4.79 6.85 1.61
C ALA A 47 4.30 5.91 0.50
N ILE A 48 3.49 4.91 0.85
CA ILE A 48 2.93 3.98 -0.13
C ILE A 48 2.00 4.73 -1.10
N ALA A 49 1.13 5.57 -0.56
CA ALA A 49 0.21 6.34 -1.41
C ALA A 49 0.99 7.22 -2.38
N LYS A 50 2.02 7.90 -1.89
CA LYS A 50 2.84 8.75 -2.75
C LYS A 50 3.56 7.95 -3.82
N ALA A 51 4.10 6.78 -3.49
CA ALA A 51 4.76 5.92 -4.45
C ALA A 51 3.82 5.43 -5.55
N LEU A 52 2.53 5.32 -5.24
CA LEU A 52 1.51 4.87 -6.18
C LEU A 52 0.70 6.03 -6.77
N HIS A 53 1.16 7.26 -6.59
CA HIS A 53 0.56 8.47 -7.17
C HIS A 53 -0.91 8.66 -6.77
N THR A 54 -1.20 8.41 -5.49
CA THR A 54 -2.55 8.49 -4.96
C THR A 54 -2.53 9.09 -3.56
N THR A 55 -3.69 9.12 -2.90
CA THR A 55 -3.84 9.59 -1.53
C THR A 55 -4.18 8.42 -0.61
N ILE A 56 -4.01 8.63 0.70
CA ILE A 56 -4.39 7.61 1.68
C ILE A 56 -5.87 7.29 1.54
N ASP A 57 -6.72 8.29 1.37
CA ASP A 57 -8.16 8.10 1.27
C ASP A 57 -8.56 7.26 0.06
N ASP A 58 -7.84 7.40 -1.05
CA ASP A 58 -8.13 6.64 -2.26
C ASP A 58 -7.51 5.24 -2.22
N LEU A 59 -6.41 5.07 -1.48
CA LEU A 59 -5.66 3.83 -1.46
C LEU A 59 -6.21 2.84 -0.43
N PHE A 60 -6.56 3.34 0.75
CA PHE A 60 -7.06 2.52 1.86
C PHE A 60 -8.56 2.72 2.00
N ILE A 61 -9.30 1.63 1.95
CA ILE A 61 -10.75 1.67 2.02
C ILE A 61 -11.17 1.33 3.43
N PHE A 62 -11.68 2.34 4.15
CA PHE A 62 -12.19 2.17 5.50
C PHE A 62 -13.67 1.84 5.41
N GLU A 63 -14.04 0.69 5.98
CA GLU A 63 -15.43 0.28 5.97
C GLU A 63 -16.12 0.81 7.22
N ASP A 64 -16.98 1.79 7.02
CA ASP A 64 -17.79 2.33 8.10
C ASP A 64 -19.03 1.48 8.25
N GLU A 65 -19.49 1.33 9.48
CA GLU A 65 -20.71 0.59 9.78
C GLU A 65 -21.88 1.49 10.00
#